data_c719e67b092c8ec022627fdc00a11cb8
#
_entry.id   c719e67b092c8ec022627fdc00a11cb8
#
_cell.length_a   1.000
_cell.length_b   1.000
_cell.length_c   1.000
_cell.angle_alpha   90.00
_cell.angle_beta   90.00
_cell.angle_gamma   90.00
#
_symmetry.space_group_name_H-M   'P 1'
#
loop_
_entity.id
_entity.type
_entity.pdbx_description
1 polymer ?
#
loop_
_entity_poly.entity_id
_entity_poly.type
_entity_poly.pdbx_seq_one_letter_code
_entity_poly.pdbx_strand_id
1 'polypeptide(L)'
;MALRFIGIDPDTDEHNCPRVWVDDEKKELVFQGWKAGKELEDEVRSTGPLPDYEAVVRIPARMVHILREACDAIEHPDVVR
;
A
#
# COMPACT_ATOMS: atom_id res chain seq x y z
N MET A 1 15.68 -1.40 -10.38
CA MET A 1 14.46 -1.20 -9.57
C MET A 1 14.82 -1.18 -8.10
N ALA A 2 14.36 -0.16 -7.39
CA ALA A 2 14.81 0.09 -6.02
C ALA A 2 13.68 -0.09 -5.00
N LEU A 3 13.06 -1.27 -5.00
CA LEU A 3 12.02 -1.58 -4.03
C LEU A 3 12.62 -1.99 -2.69
N ARG A 4 12.25 -1.28 -1.64
CA ARG A 4 12.58 -1.65 -0.26
C ARG A 4 11.33 -2.19 0.42
N PHE A 5 11.43 -3.40 0.93
CA PHE A 5 10.34 -4.00 1.68
C PHE A 5 10.21 -3.33 3.05
N ILE A 6 9.01 -2.87 3.39
CA ILE A 6 8.76 -2.21 4.67
C ILE A 6 8.07 -3.16 5.66
N GLY A 7 7.05 -3.86 5.21
CA GLY A 7 6.36 -4.76 6.12
C GLY A 7 5.20 -5.50 5.49
N ILE A 8 4.70 -6.45 6.25
CA ILE A 8 3.59 -7.31 5.86
C ILE A 8 2.55 -7.29 6.98
N ASP A 9 1.30 -7.55 6.65
CA ASP A 9 0.22 -7.67 7.61
C ASP A 9 0.65 -8.62 8.75
N PRO A 10 0.65 -8.14 10.01
CA PRO A 10 1.06 -8.99 11.14
C PRO A 10 0.17 -10.20 11.38
N ASP A 11 -1.03 -10.21 10.82
CA ASP A 11 -1.95 -11.35 10.92
C ASP A 11 -2.04 -12.09 9.59
N THR A 12 -0.91 -12.21 8.91
CA THR A 12 -0.86 -12.86 7.61
C THR A 12 -0.93 -14.38 7.73
N ASP A 13 -1.52 -15.01 6.72
CA ASP A 13 -1.46 -16.45 6.55
C ASP A 13 -1.16 -16.71 5.07
N GLU A 14 -1.28 -17.95 4.61
CA GLU A 14 -0.95 -18.28 3.22
C GLU A 14 -1.92 -17.67 2.21
N HIS A 15 -3.03 -17.08 2.66
CA HIS A 15 -4.06 -16.49 1.81
C HIS A 15 -4.17 -14.97 1.94
N ASN A 16 -3.54 -14.38 2.94
CA ASN A 16 -3.67 -12.97 3.25
C ASN A 16 -2.30 -12.34 3.46
N CYS A 17 -1.79 -11.68 2.44
CA CYS A 17 -0.43 -11.14 2.45
C CYS A 17 -0.34 -9.68 2.01
N PRO A 18 -1.18 -8.75 2.54
CA PRO A 18 -0.97 -7.34 2.24
C PRO A 18 0.43 -6.91 2.66
N ARG A 19 1.11 -6.18 1.77
CA ARG A 19 2.50 -5.78 2.00
C ARG A 19 2.72 -4.36 1.50
N VAL A 20 3.74 -3.72 2.04
CA VAL A 20 4.09 -2.35 1.70
C VAL A 20 5.57 -2.27 1.38
N TRP A 21 5.89 -1.59 0.31
CA TRP A 21 7.27 -1.29 -0.12
C TRP A 21 7.39 0.21 -0.36
N VAL A 22 8.62 0.66 -0.41
CA VAL A 22 8.97 2.01 -0.86
C VAL A 22 9.83 1.88 -2.10
N ASP A 23 9.52 2.63 -3.14
CA ASP A 23 10.37 2.77 -4.32
C ASP A 23 11.12 4.09 -4.18
N ASP A 24 12.38 4.00 -3.77
CA ASP A 24 13.20 5.18 -3.52
C ASP A 24 13.57 5.91 -4.81
N GLU A 25 13.63 5.19 -5.90
CA GLU A 25 14.00 5.76 -7.21
C GLU A 25 12.87 6.62 -7.76
N LYS A 26 11.65 6.11 -7.75
CA LYS A 26 10.49 6.83 -8.28
C LYS A 26 9.80 7.71 -7.25
N LYS A 27 10.18 7.61 -5.99
CA LYS A 27 9.56 8.33 -4.88
C LYS A 27 8.08 7.96 -4.75
N GLU A 28 7.83 6.65 -4.72
CA GLU A 28 6.48 6.10 -4.62
C GLU A 28 6.36 5.14 -3.46
N LEU A 29 5.17 5.10 -2.88
CA LEU A 29 4.77 4.05 -1.96
C LEU A 29 4.08 2.96 -2.79
N VAL A 30 4.44 1.70 -2.55
CA VAL A 30 3.90 0.57 -3.31
C VAL A 30 3.14 -0.35 -2.35
N PHE A 31 1.90 -0.66 -2.69
CA PHE A 31 1.02 -1.45 -1.83
C PHE A 31 0.54 -2.70 -2.53
N GLN A 32 0.56 -3.82 -1.81
CA GLN A 32 -0.19 -5.00 -2.16
C GLN A 32 -1.31 -5.12 -1.13
N GLY A 33 -2.53 -5.19 -1.60
CA GLY A 33 -3.70 -5.31 -0.72
C GLY A 33 -4.75 -6.19 -1.35
N TRP A 34 -5.90 -6.29 -0.69
CA TRP A 34 -7.01 -7.05 -1.24
C TRP A 34 -7.69 -6.24 -2.34
N LYS A 35 -8.07 -6.91 -3.41
CA LYS A 35 -8.77 -6.23 -4.50
C LYS A 35 -10.11 -5.70 -4.02
N ALA A 36 -10.48 -4.52 -4.49
CA ALA A 36 -11.80 -3.98 -4.26
C ALA A 36 -12.81 -4.76 -5.09
N GLY A 37 -13.97 -5.05 -4.48
CA GLY A 37 -15.10 -5.58 -5.22
C GLY A 37 -15.88 -4.46 -5.88
N LYS A 38 -16.90 -4.85 -6.66
CA LYS A 38 -17.71 -3.90 -7.42
C LYS A 38 -18.36 -2.84 -6.52
N GLU A 39 -18.88 -3.26 -5.37
CA GLU A 39 -19.56 -2.36 -4.44
C GLU A 39 -18.64 -1.24 -3.97
N LEU A 40 -17.42 -1.59 -3.56
CA LEU A 40 -16.44 -0.58 -3.13
C LEU A 40 -16.00 0.30 -4.28
N GLU A 41 -15.77 -0.27 -5.45
CA GLU A 41 -15.42 0.52 -6.63
C GLU A 41 -16.50 1.52 -7.00
N ASP A 42 -17.76 1.12 -6.88
CA ASP A 42 -18.89 2.02 -7.18
C ASP A 42 -18.92 3.18 -6.19
N GLU A 43 -18.64 2.92 -4.91
CA GLU A 43 -18.55 3.99 -3.92
C GLU A 43 -17.39 4.94 -4.22
N VAL A 44 -16.25 4.39 -4.61
CA VAL A 44 -15.10 5.21 -5.00
C VAL A 44 -15.45 6.10 -6.18
N ARG A 45 -16.14 5.54 -7.18
CA ARG A 45 -16.55 6.33 -8.36
C ARG A 45 -17.54 7.43 -8.02
N SER A 46 -18.28 7.30 -6.92
CA SER A 46 -19.18 8.36 -6.48
C SER A 46 -18.44 9.61 -6.02
N THR A 47 -17.15 9.48 -5.67
CA THR A 47 -16.33 10.61 -5.26
C THR A 47 -15.42 11.14 -6.36
N GLY A 48 -15.30 10.41 -7.46
CA GLY A 48 -14.48 10.83 -8.59
C GLY A 48 -14.19 9.68 -9.53
N PRO A 49 -13.58 9.95 -10.68
CA PRO A 49 -13.32 8.92 -11.67
C PRO A 49 -12.31 7.88 -11.20
N LEU A 50 -12.45 6.66 -11.70
CA LEU A 50 -11.48 5.58 -11.49
C LEU A 50 -11.05 5.10 -12.88
N PRO A 51 -9.98 5.72 -13.43
CA PRO A 51 -9.47 5.34 -14.76
C PRO A 51 -8.94 3.91 -14.80
N ASP A 52 -8.85 3.34 -15.99
CA ASP A 52 -8.40 1.96 -16.17
C ASP A 52 -6.98 1.71 -15.67
N TYR A 53 -6.14 2.73 -15.63
CA TYR A 53 -4.76 2.58 -15.16
C TYR A 53 -4.59 2.82 -13.67
N GLU A 54 -5.69 2.99 -12.93
CA GLU A 54 -5.69 3.11 -11.47
C GLU A 54 -6.45 1.94 -10.87
N ALA A 55 -6.10 1.58 -9.65
CA ALA A 55 -6.73 0.48 -8.96
C ALA A 55 -7.02 0.84 -7.51
N VAL A 56 -8.09 0.27 -6.99
CA VAL A 56 -8.44 0.41 -5.57
C VAL A 56 -8.10 -0.90 -4.88
N VAL A 57 -7.29 -0.81 -3.82
CA VAL A 57 -6.98 -1.97 -2.98
C VAL A 57 -7.31 -1.62 -1.53
N ARG A 58 -7.49 -2.64 -0.71
CA ARG A 58 -7.78 -2.51 0.71
C ARG A 58 -6.65 -3.13 1.51
N ILE A 59 -6.30 -2.50 2.61
CA ILE A 59 -5.39 -3.08 3.58
C ILE A 59 -6.03 -2.93 4.96
N PRO A 60 -5.75 -3.85 5.90
CA PRO A 60 -6.39 -3.78 7.21
C PRO A 60 -5.81 -2.65 8.07
N ALA A 61 -6.64 -2.10 8.95
CA ALA A 61 -6.23 -1.00 9.81
C ALA A 61 -5.07 -1.36 10.75
N ARG A 62 -4.89 -2.64 11.06
CA ARG A 62 -3.78 -3.09 11.90
C ARG A 62 -2.41 -2.86 11.25
N MET A 63 -2.38 -2.47 9.96
CA MET A 63 -1.14 -2.15 9.26
C MET A 63 -0.75 -0.67 9.35
N VAL A 64 -1.47 0.13 10.13
CA VAL A 64 -1.20 1.57 10.24
C VAL A 64 0.25 1.86 10.62
N HIS A 65 0.82 1.08 11.55
CA HIS A 65 2.20 1.28 11.96
C HIS A 65 3.20 1.02 10.81
N ILE A 66 2.88 0.07 9.94
CA ILE A 66 3.71 -0.22 8.75
C ILE A 66 3.62 0.93 7.76
N LEU A 67 2.42 1.51 7.60
CA LEU A 67 2.24 2.68 6.75
C LEU A 67 3.03 3.88 7.27
N ARG A 68 3.04 4.08 8.58
CA ARG A 68 3.84 5.15 9.18
C ARG A 68 5.33 4.95 8.94
N GLU A 69 5.82 3.71 9.04
CA GLU A 69 7.20 3.40 8.72
C GLU A 69 7.52 3.70 7.25
N ALA A 70 6.61 3.35 6.35
CA ALA A 70 6.80 3.60 4.93
C ALA A 70 6.85 5.10 4.64
N CYS A 71 5.95 5.87 5.24
CA CYS A 71 5.95 7.33 5.11
C CYS A 71 7.27 7.92 5.60
N ASP A 72 7.71 7.47 6.75
CA ASP A 72 8.95 7.93 7.36
C ASP A 72 10.15 7.57 6.49
N ALA A 73 10.16 6.35 5.97
CA ALA A 73 11.26 5.87 5.12
C ALA A 73 11.38 6.67 3.82
N ILE A 74 10.26 7.02 3.19
CA ILE A 74 10.31 7.76 1.93
C ILE A 74 10.64 9.23 2.16
N GLU A 75 10.25 9.79 3.31
CA GLU A 75 10.57 11.17 3.66
C GLU A 75 12.01 11.33 4.10
N HIS A 76 12.61 10.27 4.65
CA HIS A 76 13.96 10.30 5.21
C HIS A 76 14.78 9.12 4.68
N PRO A 77 15.06 9.10 3.36
CA PRO A 77 15.72 7.95 2.75
C PRO A 77 17.15 7.72 3.23
N ASP A 78 17.77 8.72 3.85
CA ASP A 78 19.14 8.62 4.36
C ASP A 78 19.22 8.02 5.75
N VAL A 79 18.09 7.80 6.40
CA VAL A 79 18.06 7.22 7.74
C VAL A 79 18.08 5.70 7.64
N VAL A 80 19.03 5.08 8.34
CA VAL A 80 19.14 3.62 8.41
C VAL A 80 18.18 3.11 9.48
N ARG A 81 17.38 2.10 9.14
CA ARG A 81 16.40 1.52 10.04
C ARG A 81 16.68 0.05 10.32
#